data_12f36069fe52bba6f8e1d4414abdae2b
#
_entry.id   12f36069fe52bba6f8e1d4414abdae2b
#
_cell.length_a   1.000
_cell.length_b   1.000
_cell.length_c   1.000
_cell.angle_alpha   90.00
_cell.angle_beta   90.00
_cell.angle_gamma   90.00
#
_symmetry.space_group_name_H-M   'P 1'
#
loop_
_entity.id
_entity.type
_entity.pdbx_description
1 polymer ?
#
loop_
_entity_poly.entity_id
_entity_poly.type
_entity_poly.pdbx_seq_one_letter_code
_entity_poly.pdbx_strand_id
1 'polypeptide(L)'
;MNRKLSVFFSLLVLCSAPCITLAAPLANVDSGVQLRQMQEQIERERIEQQMQEQREKQKENIEDRQQKPSGQAGKVQFVLKSVETDDSQILPPAKKDEIVAPYVGKNVTLDDLYAITEKINRFYQDNGWITCCAYLPPQTIHDGHVRIAVIEGKTGDVTVTGNRHTRASYIKGRLGIRPGGIENTKSLDRRIQRAVATDDLALNVTLKAGREPKTTDYEIVVAEPKNQSFTLYVDGAGNESTGRWRAGAFYSNRSLFKIRDRLSLGYLHSKGMDSFSAGYSVPLGYNGARFALDYNTNSTEVVKGIYHDQGIPVKGRASSVMATLTQPLHVTEKVKVEALLSGNYQHSKTDIAGAQLINDTFKDITAGLSVTNYGKQWALYQKHSVMFGNWDNDAITTATAGRSSHYTIYNFLGLYQYAGKAGQLFNFRASAQWSGSDNLRPSRQFFLGGVYSVRGYEENTIGGDSGFCVSAEYAVPVTKDRVLSLYEFVDYGSLFGEDKPRNHTLLGVGAGIRARFKNTAYLDLAIGFPLKRKLDGDRAGRTRVHLSASVTF
;
A
#
# COMPACT_ATOMS: atom_id res chain seq x y z
N MET A 1 29.13 31.63 39.16
CA MET A 1 28.06 32.47 38.57
C MET A 1 28.40 32.93 37.15
N ASN A 2 29.63 32.79 36.64
CA ASN A 2 30.03 33.33 35.33
C ASN A 2 29.94 32.39 34.11
N ARG A 3 29.76 31.10 34.28
CA ARG A 3 29.63 30.15 33.14
C ARG A 3 28.23 30.14 32.51
N LYS A 4 27.16 30.40 33.27
CA LYS A 4 25.79 30.45 32.74
C LYS A 4 25.50 31.74 31.95
N LEU A 5 26.18 32.85 32.28
CA LEU A 5 26.02 34.11 31.56
C LEU A 5 26.73 34.09 30.20
N SER A 6 27.88 33.41 30.08
CA SER A 6 28.63 33.27 28.82
C SER A 6 27.87 32.44 27.77
N VAL A 7 27.18 31.37 28.21
CA VAL A 7 26.32 30.55 27.30
C VAL A 7 25.09 31.33 26.82
N PHE A 8 24.52 32.18 27.68
CA PHE A 8 23.38 33.04 27.29
C PHE A 8 23.78 34.11 26.26
N PHE A 9 24.98 34.68 26.37
CA PHE A 9 25.48 35.66 25.40
C PHE A 9 25.86 35.03 24.04
N SER A 10 26.38 33.81 24.05
CA SER A 10 26.65 33.04 22.82
C SER A 10 25.36 32.59 22.12
N LEU A 11 24.30 32.30 22.86
CA LEU A 11 22.97 32.00 22.30
C LEU A 11 22.29 33.25 21.72
N LEU A 12 22.47 34.43 22.32
CA LEU A 12 21.89 35.68 21.83
C LEU A 12 22.56 36.18 20.53
N VAL A 13 23.85 35.91 20.33
CA VAL A 13 24.56 36.23 19.08
C VAL A 13 24.15 35.29 17.93
N LEU A 14 23.75 34.03 18.23
CA LEU A 14 23.19 33.11 17.25
C LEU A 14 21.75 33.49 16.82
N CYS A 15 20.99 34.20 17.66
CA CYS A 15 19.63 34.65 17.34
C CYS A 15 19.56 35.94 16.52
N SER A 16 20.68 36.67 16.29
CA SER A 16 20.72 37.91 15.53
C SER A 16 21.18 37.75 14.07
N ALA A 17 21.53 36.55 13.62
CA ALA A 17 21.76 36.21 12.23
C ALA A 17 20.42 36.01 11.49
N PRO A 18 20.27 36.45 10.22
CA PRO A 18 19.00 36.30 9.50
C PRO A 18 18.55 34.82 9.49
N CYS A 19 17.31 34.59 9.85
CA CYS A 19 16.66 33.28 10.07
C CYS A 19 16.73 32.26 8.91
N ILE A 20 17.40 32.58 7.82
CA ILE A 20 17.33 31.80 6.56
C ILE A 20 18.34 30.64 6.52
N THR A 21 19.39 30.65 7.34
CA THR A 21 20.43 29.59 7.34
C THR A 21 20.36 28.60 8.48
N LEU A 22 19.47 28.79 9.45
CA LEU A 22 19.35 27.97 10.66
C LEU A 22 18.35 26.81 10.57
N ALA A 23 17.49 26.76 9.51
CA ALA A 23 16.45 25.75 9.41
C ALA A 23 17.02 24.32 9.22
N ALA A 24 17.99 24.15 8.33
CA ALA A 24 18.57 22.83 8.08
C ALA A 24 19.43 22.28 9.25
N PRO A 25 20.28 23.06 9.93
CA PRO A 25 20.97 22.59 11.14
C PRO A 25 20.05 22.23 12.29
N LEU A 26 18.94 22.97 12.51
CA LEU A 26 17.94 22.65 13.55
C LEU A 26 17.12 21.42 13.17
N ALA A 27 16.75 21.23 11.92
CA ALA A 27 16.05 20.03 11.45
C ALA A 27 16.86 18.75 11.70
N ASN A 28 18.18 18.82 11.58
CA ASN A 28 19.07 17.68 11.80
C ASN A 28 19.19 17.26 13.26
N VAL A 29 18.83 18.13 14.20
CA VAL A 29 18.84 17.85 15.64
C VAL A 29 17.42 17.67 16.22
N ASP A 30 16.38 17.99 15.47
CA ASP A 30 14.98 17.81 15.87
C ASP A 30 14.59 16.33 15.80
N SER A 31 14.31 15.75 16.95
CA SER A 31 13.88 14.35 17.05
C SER A 31 12.54 14.08 16.37
N GLY A 32 11.67 15.09 16.25
CA GLY A 32 10.39 14.98 15.54
C GLY A 32 10.57 14.83 14.04
N VAL A 33 11.55 15.51 13.43
CA VAL A 33 11.92 15.35 12.02
C VAL A 33 12.40 13.92 11.76
N GLN A 34 13.30 13.41 12.59
CA GLN A 34 13.85 12.05 12.45
C GLN A 34 12.76 10.98 12.61
N LEU A 35 11.83 11.17 13.55
CA LEU A 35 10.70 10.28 13.75
C LEU A 35 9.81 10.21 12.50
N ARG A 36 9.45 11.36 11.94
CA ARG A 36 8.62 11.44 10.72
C ARG A 36 9.30 10.77 9.54
N GLN A 37 10.58 11.01 9.31
CA GLN A 37 11.33 10.40 8.22
C GLN A 37 11.38 8.87 8.31
N MET A 38 11.54 8.36 9.51
CA MET A 38 11.47 6.92 9.73
C MET A 38 10.08 6.36 9.41
N GLN A 39 9.02 7.06 9.78
CA GLN A 39 7.64 6.66 9.43
C GLN A 39 7.42 6.65 7.92
N GLU A 40 7.87 7.69 7.21
CA GLU A 40 7.79 7.77 5.75
C GLU A 40 8.60 6.67 5.06
N GLN A 41 9.77 6.34 5.59
CA GLN A 41 10.59 5.23 5.10
C GLN A 41 9.85 3.89 5.23
N ILE A 42 9.32 3.58 6.41
CA ILE A 42 8.59 2.34 6.68
C ILE A 42 7.36 2.24 5.76
N GLU A 43 6.63 3.34 5.55
CA GLU A 43 5.48 3.36 4.64
C GLU A 43 5.88 3.07 3.20
N ARG A 44 6.94 3.70 2.68
CA ARG A 44 7.45 3.48 1.31
C ARG A 44 7.87 2.03 1.10
N GLU A 45 8.69 1.49 1.99
CA GLU A 45 9.16 0.10 1.90
C GLU A 45 7.98 -0.89 1.91
N ARG A 46 6.98 -0.64 2.74
CA ARG A 46 5.75 -1.45 2.78
C ARG A 46 4.98 -1.42 1.46
N ILE A 47 4.84 -0.24 0.84
CA ILE A 47 4.13 -0.07 -0.44
C ILE A 47 4.90 -0.77 -1.56
N GLU A 48 6.22 -0.57 -1.65
CA GLU A 48 7.07 -1.23 -2.66
C GLU A 48 6.99 -2.75 -2.55
N GLN A 49 7.01 -3.29 -1.34
CA GLN A 49 6.87 -4.71 -1.07
C GLN A 49 5.50 -5.24 -1.51
N GLN A 50 4.41 -4.54 -1.18
CA GLN A 50 3.06 -4.91 -1.60
C GLN A 50 2.89 -4.91 -3.12
N MET A 51 3.45 -3.91 -3.82
CA MET A 51 3.41 -3.85 -5.29
C MET A 51 4.15 -5.04 -5.91
N GLN A 52 5.28 -5.44 -5.35
CA GLN A 52 6.06 -6.58 -5.83
C GLN A 52 5.31 -7.90 -5.60
N GLU A 53 4.80 -8.15 -4.40
CA GLU A 53 4.04 -9.36 -4.05
C GLU A 53 2.80 -9.54 -4.94
N GLN A 54 2.04 -8.48 -5.19
CA GLN A 54 0.86 -8.53 -6.07
C GLN A 54 1.23 -8.82 -7.53
N ARG A 55 2.35 -8.28 -8.01
CA ARG A 55 2.84 -8.54 -9.38
C ARG A 55 3.26 -10.01 -9.56
N GLU A 56 3.82 -10.63 -8.54
CA GLU A 56 4.19 -12.05 -8.57
C GLU A 56 2.95 -12.95 -8.60
N LYS A 57 1.90 -12.62 -7.85
CA LYS A 57 0.62 -13.35 -7.84
C LYS A 57 -0.12 -13.33 -9.18
N GLN A 58 -0.02 -12.24 -9.96
CA GLN A 58 -0.68 -12.14 -11.27
C GLN A 58 -0.08 -13.06 -12.34
N LYS A 59 1.11 -13.62 -12.12
CA LYS A 59 1.75 -14.56 -13.06
C LYS A 59 1.22 -15.99 -12.97
N GLU A 60 0.47 -16.34 -11.92
CA GLU A 60 0.08 -17.72 -11.63
C GLU A 60 -1.37 -18.08 -12.05
N ASN A 61 -2.14 -17.20 -12.67
CA ASN A 61 -3.54 -17.44 -12.98
C ASN A 61 -3.82 -17.91 -14.42
N ILE A 62 -4.45 -19.08 -14.53
CA ILE A 62 -5.64 -19.60 -15.22
C ILE A 62 -5.43 -20.34 -16.54
N GLU A 63 -5.79 -21.61 -16.49
CA GLU A 63 -6.32 -22.36 -17.66
C GLU A 63 -7.81 -22.66 -17.42
N ASP A 64 -8.66 -22.22 -18.35
CA ASP A 64 -10.10 -22.50 -18.39
C ASP A 64 -10.39 -23.57 -19.43
N ARG A 65 -11.09 -24.64 -19.06
CA ARG A 65 -11.52 -25.72 -19.98
C ARG A 65 -13.03 -25.80 -20.05
N GLN A 66 -13.59 -25.44 -21.17
CA GLN A 66 -15.01 -25.64 -21.50
C GLN A 66 -15.19 -26.87 -22.40
N GLN A 67 -16.10 -27.76 -22.02
CA GLN A 67 -16.60 -28.85 -22.87
C GLN A 67 -18.00 -28.49 -23.40
N LYS A 68 -18.21 -28.70 -24.72
CA LYS A 68 -19.51 -28.56 -25.39
C LYS A 68 -20.17 -29.92 -25.55
N PRO A 69 -21.47 -30.08 -25.24
CA PRO A 69 -22.23 -31.26 -25.61
C PRO A 69 -22.87 -31.11 -27.01
N SER A 70 -22.91 -32.19 -27.77
CA SER A 70 -23.57 -32.29 -29.05
C SER A 70 -24.58 -33.44 -29.02
N GLY A 71 -25.80 -33.16 -29.47
CA GLY A 71 -26.86 -34.18 -29.64
C GLY A 71 -27.71 -33.89 -30.88
N GLN A 72 -28.00 -34.92 -31.66
CA GLN A 72 -28.92 -34.86 -32.80
C GLN A 72 -30.31 -35.28 -32.35
N ALA A 73 -31.35 -34.52 -32.74
CA ALA A 73 -32.76 -34.78 -32.41
C ALA A 73 -33.66 -34.89 -33.65
N GLY A 74 -34.71 -35.70 -33.55
CA GLY A 74 -35.59 -36.08 -34.63
C GLY A 74 -36.72 -35.06 -34.92
N LYS A 75 -37.33 -35.17 -36.13
CA LYS A 75 -38.33 -34.24 -36.68
C LYS A 75 -39.74 -34.57 -36.17
N VAL A 76 -40.15 -34.06 -35.02
CA VAL A 76 -41.55 -33.96 -34.60
C VAL A 76 -41.93 -32.48 -34.66
N GLN A 77 -43.09 -32.14 -35.30
CA GLN A 77 -43.60 -30.75 -35.41
C GLN A 77 -44.98 -30.65 -34.76
N PHE A 78 -45.23 -29.57 -34.01
CA PHE A 78 -46.50 -29.22 -33.38
C PHE A 78 -46.61 -27.72 -33.18
N VAL A 79 -47.86 -27.21 -32.99
CA VAL A 79 -48.07 -25.79 -32.68
C VAL A 79 -47.87 -25.54 -31.20
N LEU A 80 -46.90 -24.69 -30.84
CA LEU A 80 -46.63 -24.33 -29.45
C LEU A 80 -47.65 -23.33 -28.92
N LYS A 81 -48.42 -23.67 -27.90
CA LYS A 81 -49.38 -22.78 -27.24
C LYS A 81 -48.80 -22.06 -26.03
N SER A 82 -48.05 -22.76 -25.19
CA SER A 82 -47.39 -22.16 -24.04
C SER A 82 -46.16 -22.96 -23.61
N VAL A 83 -45.24 -22.25 -22.92
CA VAL A 83 -44.13 -22.86 -22.19
C VAL A 83 -44.30 -22.57 -20.70
N GLU A 84 -44.42 -23.64 -19.92
CA GLU A 84 -44.40 -23.56 -18.47
C GLU A 84 -42.99 -23.83 -17.96
N THR A 85 -42.58 -23.10 -16.93
CA THR A 85 -41.30 -23.34 -16.23
C THR A 85 -41.56 -23.60 -14.77
N ASP A 86 -40.65 -24.34 -14.11
CA ASP A 86 -40.64 -24.40 -12.65
C ASP A 86 -40.46 -22.98 -12.08
N ASP A 87 -40.91 -22.74 -10.83
CA ASP A 87 -40.69 -21.49 -10.12
C ASP A 87 -39.21 -21.16 -10.07
N SER A 88 -38.85 -19.97 -10.49
CA SER A 88 -37.49 -19.47 -10.53
C SER A 88 -37.32 -18.22 -9.67
N GLN A 89 -36.27 -18.18 -8.85
CA GLN A 89 -35.87 -16.99 -8.11
C GLN A 89 -35.01 -16.04 -8.95
N ILE A 90 -34.40 -16.54 -10.02
CA ILE A 90 -33.39 -15.84 -10.83
C ILE A 90 -33.93 -15.41 -12.19
N LEU A 91 -34.73 -16.23 -12.86
CA LEU A 91 -35.32 -15.93 -14.18
C LEU A 91 -36.61 -15.12 -14.03
N PRO A 92 -36.63 -13.81 -14.32
CA PRO A 92 -37.83 -13.01 -14.21
C PRO A 92 -38.90 -13.51 -15.20
N PRO A 93 -40.19 -13.56 -14.82
CA PRO A 93 -41.28 -13.96 -15.73
C PRO A 93 -41.28 -13.20 -17.06
N ALA A 94 -41.05 -11.87 -17.01
CA ALA A 94 -40.99 -11.04 -18.22
C ALA A 94 -39.86 -11.45 -19.17
N LYS A 95 -38.70 -11.89 -18.63
CA LYS A 95 -37.57 -12.37 -19.45
C LYS A 95 -37.84 -13.73 -20.06
N LYS A 96 -38.50 -14.62 -19.30
CA LYS A 96 -39.00 -15.89 -19.83
C LYS A 96 -39.93 -15.66 -21.00
N ASP A 97 -40.94 -14.80 -20.80
CA ASP A 97 -41.95 -14.49 -21.83
C ASP A 97 -41.30 -13.85 -23.09
N GLU A 98 -40.34 -12.95 -22.93
CA GLU A 98 -39.54 -12.39 -24.03
C GLU A 98 -38.81 -13.49 -24.84
N ILE A 99 -38.24 -14.49 -24.18
CA ILE A 99 -37.52 -15.60 -24.84
C ILE A 99 -38.50 -16.52 -25.60
N VAL A 100 -39.67 -16.76 -25.04
CA VAL A 100 -40.68 -17.72 -25.55
C VAL A 100 -41.57 -17.12 -26.61
N ALA A 101 -41.93 -15.81 -26.52
CA ALA A 101 -42.88 -15.12 -27.41
C ALA A 101 -42.66 -15.35 -28.92
N PRO A 102 -41.38 -15.39 -29.43
CA PRO A 102 -41.18 -15.64 -30.87
C PRO A 102 -41.65 -17.00 -31.38
N TYR A 103 -41.90 -17.96 -30.49
CA TYR A 103 -42.24 -19.35 -30.81
C TYR A 103 -43.72 -19.69 -30.56
N VAL A 104 -44.41 -18.92 -29.71
CA VAL A 104 -45.85 -19.15 -29.40
C VAL A 104 -46.71 -18.92 -30.62
N GLY A 105 -47.66 -19.81 -30.85
CA GLY A 105 -48.55 -19.79 -31.99
C GLY A 105 -47.94 -20.30 -33.31
N LYS A 106 -46.69 -20.77 -33.30
CA LYS A 106 -45.98 -21.28 -34.47
C LYS A 106 -45.79 -22.78 -34.41
N ASN A 107 -45.62 -23.39 -35.61
CA ASN A 107 -45.12 -24.77 -35.69
C ASN A 107 -43.69 -24.81 -35.25
N VAL A 108 -43.40 -25.55 -34.17
CA VAL A 108 -42.07 -25.71 -33.58
C VAL A 108 -41.61 -27.15 -33.66
N THR A 109 -40.32 -27.32 -33.75
CA THR A 109 -39.64 -28.60 -33.71
C THR A 109 -39.02 -28.82 -32.31
N LEU A 110 -38.53 -30.02 -32.08
CA LEU A 110 -37.75 -30.29 -30.86
C LEU A 110 -36.48 -29.42 -30.77
N ASP A 111 -35.88 -29.10 -31.94
CA ASP A 111 -34.72 -28.21 -32.01
C ASP A 111 -35.06 -26.77 -31.57
N ASP A 112 -36.28 -26.30 -31.87
CA ASP A 112 -36.78 -25.00 -31.39
C ASP A 112 -36.94 -24.99 -29.87
N LEU A 113 -37.40 -26.08 -29.27
CA LEU A 113 -37.48 -26.20 -27.81
C LEU A 113 -36.12 -26.21 -27.17
N TYR A 114 -35.14 -26.90 -27.78
CA TYR A 114 -33.74 -26.81 -27.33
C TYR A 114 -33.17 -25.39 -27.50
N ALA A 115 -33.54 -24.68 -28.57
CA ALA A 115 -33.12 -23.28 -28.77
C ALA A 115 -33.71 -22.35 -27.67
N ILE A 116 -34.96 -22.56 -27.25
CA ILE A 116 -35.56 -21.83 -26.11
C ILE A 116 -34.74 -22.14 -24.82
N THR A 117 -34.51 -23.42 -24.57
CA THR A 117 -33.73 -23.87 -23.39
C THR A 117 -32.32 -23.28 -23.39
N GLU A 118 -31.65 -23.26 -24.54
CA GLU A 118 -30.32 -22.66 -24.70
C GLU A 118 -30.33 -21.15 -24.43
N LYS A 119 -31.37 -20.42 -24.91
CA LYS A 119 -31.49 -18.99 -24.60
C LYS A 119 -31.66 -18.72 -23.11
N ILE A 120 -32.41 -19.56 -22.39
CA ILE A 120 -32.52 -19.46 -20.93
C ILE A 120 -31.17 -19.77 -20.27
N ASN A 121 -30.47 -20.81 -20.71
CA ASN A 121 -29.13 -21.17 -20.19
C ASN A 121 -28.13 -20.04 -20.47
N ARG A 122 -28.16 -19.42 -21.63
CA ARG A 122 -27.34 -18.26 -21.97
C ARG A 122 -27.64 -17.07 -21.04
N PHE A 123 -28.92 -16.81 -20.76
CA PHE A 123 -29.30 -15.80 -19.78
C PHE A 123 -28.68 -16.06 -18.41
N TYR A 124 -28.70 -17.30 -17.89
CA TYR A 124 -28.04 -17.65 -16.64
C TYR A 124 -26.53 -17.42 -16.71
N GLN A 125 -25.86 -17.93 -17.73
CA GLN A 125 -24.40 -17.79 -17.92
C GLN A 125 -23.96 -16.33 -18.05
N ASP A 126 -24.64 -15.56 -18.90
CA ASP A 126 -24.33 -14.15 -19.15
C ASP A 126 -24.50 -13.29 -17.89
N ASN A 127 -25.35 -13.69 -16.96
CA ASN A 127 -25.58 -13.02 -15.69
C ASN A 127 -24.79 -13.63 -14.51
N GLY A 128 -23.95 -14.63 -14.76
CA GLY A 128 -23.08 -15.23 -13.74
C GLY A 128 -23.74 -16.27 -12.85
N TRP A 129 -24.85 -16.87 -13.28
CA TRP A 129 -25.57 -17.93 -12.59
C TRP A 129 -25.21 -19.31 -13.16
N ILE A 130 -23.90 -19.66 -13.17
CA ILE A 130 -23.40 -20.86 -13.86
C ILE A 130 -23.85 -22.18 -13.26
N THR A 131 -24.35 -22.18 -12.01
CA THR A 131 -24.92 -23.34 -11.33
C THR A 131 -26.40 -23.53 -11.64
N CYS A 132 -27.00 -22.59 -12.41
CA CYS A 132 -28.37 -22.64 -12.84
C CYS A 132 -28.47 -23.13 -14.29
N CYS A 133 -29.42 -24.00 -14.57
CA CYS A 133 -29.68 -24.46 -15.93
C CYS A 133 -31.15 -24.77 -16.16
N ALA A 134 -31.56 -24.60 -17.41
CA ALA A 134 -32.83 -25.09 -17.94
C ALA A 134 -32.60 -26.35 -18.78
N TYR A 135 -33.52 -27.29 -18.76
CA TYR A 135 -33.49 -28.47 -19.60
C TYR A 135 -34.92 -28.90 -19.97
N LEU A 136 -35.03 -29.61 -21.08
CA LEU A 136 -36.28 -30.18 -21.52
C LEU A 136 -36.45 -31.58 -20.91
N PRO A 137 -37.34 -31.79 -19.92
CA PRO A 137 -37.53 -33.09 -19.32
C PRO A 137 -38.28 -34.03 -20.32
N PRO A 138 -38.10 -35.35 -20.20
CA PRO A 138 -38.94 -36.30 -20.92
C PRO A 138 -40.42 -36.03 -20.60
N GLN A 139 -41.23 -35.77 -21.63
CA GLN A 139 -42.63 -35.44 -21.46
C GLN A 139 -43.45 -35.82 -22.71
N THR A 140 -44.73 -36.08 -22.52
CA THR A 140 -45.69 -36.16 -23.61
C THR A 140 -46.32 -34.78 -23.82
N ILE A 141 -46.21 -34.26 -25.01
CA ILE A 141 -46.74 -32.92 -25.34
C ILE A 141 -48.24 -33.08 -25.68
N HIS A 142 -49.09 -32.54 -24.82
CA HIS A 142 -50.53 -32.47 -25.05
C HIS A 142 -50.94 -31.04 -25.45
N ASP A 143 -51.69 -30.90 -26.51
CA ASP A 143 -52.27 -29.61 -26.99
C ASP A 143 -51.28 -28.45 -27.14
N GLY A 144 -50.00 -28.71 -27.38
CA GLY A 144 -48.98 -27.67 -27.57
C GLY A 144 -48.49 -26.99 -26.31
N HIS A 145 -48.74 -27.57 -25.13
CA HIS A 145 -48.18 -27.12 -23.85
C HIS A 145 -46.89 -27.87 -23.56
N VAL A 146 -45.80 -27.12 -23.31
CA VAL A 146 -44.46 -27.68 -23.06
C VAL A 146 -43.95 -27.22 -21.71
N ARG A 147 -43.40 -28.12 -20.93
CA ARG A 147 -42.69 -27.81 -19.69
C ARG A 147 -41.19 -27.77 -19.94
N ILE A 148 -40.55 -26.69 -19.56
CA ILE A 148 -39.08 -26.57 -19.44
C ILE A 148 -38.74 -26.55 -17.95
N ALA A 149 -38.01 -27.57 -17.50
CA ALA A 149 -37.59 -27.65 -16.11
C ALA A 149 -36.38 -26.72 -15.86
N VAL A 150 -36.36 -26.07 -14.69
CA VAL A 150 -35.29 -25.19 -14.24
C VAL A 150 -34.65 -25.77 -13.00
N ILE A 151 -33.34 -25.83 -13.00
CA ILE A 151 -32.53 -26.15 -11.83
C ILE A 151 -31.75 -24.89 -11.44
N GLU A 152 -32.03 -24.35 -10.26
CA GLU A 152 -31.26 -23.30 -9.64
C GLU A 152 -30.41 -23.93 -8.55
N GLY A 153 -29.13 -24.19 -8.89
CA GLY A 153 -28.21 -24.92 -8.03
C GLY A 153 -27.91 -24.13 -6.75
N LYS A 154 -28.32 -24.70 -5.61
CA LYS A 154 -28.04 -24.11 -4.30
C LYS A 154 -26.64 -24.47 -3.83
N THR A 155 -26.04 -23.61 -3.04
CA THR A 155 -24.78 -23.89 -2.36
C THR A 155 -24.96 -25.03 -1.37
N GLY A 156 -24.22 -26.10 -1.57
CA GLY A 156 -24.09 -27.24 -0.66
C GLY A 156 -23.02 -26.99 0.41
N ASP A 157 -22.09 -27.93 0.54
CA ASP A 157 -20.99 -27.83 1.49
C ASP A 157 -19.94 -26.80 1.05
N VAL A 158 -19.40 -26.06 2.01
CA VAL A 158 -18.31 -25.11 1.79
C VAL A 158 -17.11 -25.56 2.62
N THR A 159 -16.07 -26.08 1.96
CA THR A 159 -14.85 -26.55 2.60
C THR A 159 -13.71 -25.55 2.38
N VAL A 160 -12.84 -25.40 3.39
CA VAL A 160 -11.66 -24.54 3.32
C VAL A 160 -10.44 -25.36 3.72
N THR A 161 -9.42 -25.36 2.88
CA THR A 161 -8.16 -26.10 3.07
C THR A 161 -6.96 -25.20 2.89
N GLY A 162 -5.80 -25.58 3.46
CA GLY A 162 -4.57 -24.79 3.37
C GLY A 162 -4.45 -23.62 4.36
N ASN A 163 -5.51 -23.28 5.07
CA ASN A 163 -5.61 -22.16 6.01
C ASN A 163 -4.99 -22.48 7.38
N ARG A 164 -3.67 -22.47 7.49
CA ARG A 164 -2.96 -22.77 8.76
C ARG A 164 -3.07 -21.64 9.78
N HIS A 165 -2.95 -20.40 9.31
CA HIS A 165 -2.91 -19.17 10.12
C HIS A 165 -4.13 -18.28 9.93
N THR A 166 -5.18 -18.74 9.22
CA THR A 166 -6.42 -18.00 9.03
C THR A 166 -7.61 -18.89 9.37
N ARG A 167 -8.58 -18.39 10.12
CA ARG A 167 -9.79 -19.15 10.45
C ARG A 167 -10.63 -19.38 9.20
N ALA A 168 -11.13 -20.60 9.01
CA ALA A 168 -12.03 -20.93 7.92
C ALA A 168 -13.30 -20.03 7.92
N SER A 169 -13.83 -19.71 9.11
CA SER A 169 -14.97 -18.80 9.26
C SER A 169 -14.69 -17.38 8.72
N TYR A 170 -13.46 -16.87 8.92
CA TYR A 170 -13.06 -15.58 8.37
C TYR A 170 -13.05 -15.62 6.84
N ILE A 171 -12.46 -16.66 6.23
CA ILE A 171 -12.39 -16.84 4.77
C ILE A 171 -13.80 -16.96 4.18
N LYS A 172 -14.66 -17.81 4.78
CA LYS A 172 -16.07 -17.93 4.37
C LYS A 172 -16.81 -16.62 4.45
N GLY A 173 -16.60 -15.84 5.51
CA GLY A 173 -17.18 -14.49 5.68
C GLY A 173 -16.70 -13.51 4.60
N ARG A 174 -15.41 -13.55 4.25
CA ARG A 174 -14.82 -12.71 3.18
C ARG A 174 -15.43 -13.02 1.81
N LEU A 175 -15.68 -14.29 1.52
CA LEU A 175 -16.27 -14.73 0.26
C LEU A 175 -17.80 -14.67 0.28
N GLY A 176 -18.43 -14.58 1.46
CA GLY A 176 -19.88 -14.46 1.62
C GLY A 176 -20.67 -15.68 1.10
N ILE A 177 -20.00 -16.81 0.88
CA ILE A 177 -20.64 -18.05 0.42
C ILE A 177 -21.42 -18.65 1.59
N ARG A 178 -22.72 -18.89 1.40
CA ARG A 178 -23.62 -19.43 2.43
C ARG A 178 -24.33 -20.69 1.95
N PRO A 179 -24.32 -21.80 2.70
CA PRO A 179 -25.11 -22.98 2.37
C PRO A 179 -26.59 -22.64 2.15
N GLY A 180 -27.22 -23.29 1.17
CA GLY A 180 -28.62 -23.07 0.80
C GLY A 180 -28.91 -21.84 -0.08
N GLY A 181 -27.95 -20.92 -0.25
CA GLY A 181 -28.08 -19.78 -1.16
C GLY A 181 -27.78 -20.17 -2.61
N ILE A 182 -28.23 -19.37 -3.57
CA ILE A 182 -27.82 -19.48 -4.97
C ILE A 182 -26.69 -18.47 -5.19
N GLU A 183 -25.50 -18.94 -5.61
CA GLU A 183 -24.31 -18.08 -5.70
C GLU A 183 -24.13 -17.53 -7.11
N ASN A 184 -23.95 -16.22 -7.21
CA ASN A 184 -23.59 -15.54 -8.44
C ASN A 184 -22.06 -15.49 -8.59
N THR A 185 -21.51 -16.17 -9.59
CA THR A 185 -20.06 -16.31 -9.78
C THR A 185 -19.36 -15.00 -10.11
N LYS A 186 -19.99 -14.07 -10.83
CA LYS A 186 -19.41 -12.73 -11.06
C LYS A 186 -19.29 -11.92 -9.77
N SER A 187 -20.24 -12.09 -8.86
CA SER A 187 -20.20 -11.47 -7.53
C SER A 187 -19.14 -12.15 -6.63
N LEU A 188 -19.08 -13.48 -6.69
CA LEU A 188 -18.06 -14.27 -5.97
C LEU A 188 -16.65 -13.89 -6.43
N ASP A 189 -16.42 -13.80 -7.74
CA ASP A 189 -15.12 -13.40 -8.29
C ASP A 189 -14.67 -12.02 -7.77
N ARG A 190 -15.56 -11.03 -7.77
CA ARG A 190 -15.26 -9.71 -7.17
C ARG A 190 -14.90 -9.78 -5.68
N ARG A 191 -15.54 -10.68 -4.91
CA ARG A 191 -15.22 -10.88 -3.49
C ARG A 191 -13.87 -11.58 -3.32
N ILE A 192 -13.56 -12.55 -4.19
CA ILE A 192 -12.25 -13.21 -4.23
C ILE A 192 -11.15 -12.19 -4.53
N GLN A 193 -11.30 -11.40 -5.61
CA GLN A 193 -10.33 -10.37 -5.98
C GLN A 193 -10.10 -9.37 -4.84
N ARG A 194 -11.18 -8.93 -4.18
CA ARG A 194 -11.07 -8.04 -3.02
C ARG A 194 -10.34 -8.69 -1.85
N ALA A 195 -10.65 -9.95 -1.54
CA ALA A 195 -9.98 -10.68 -0.45
C ALA A 195 -8.48 -10.86 -0.74
N VAL A 196 -8.12 -11.26 -1.96
CA VAL A 196 -6.72 -11.42 -2.40
C VAL A 196 -5.96 -10.10 -2.34
N ALA A 197 -6.59 -8.99 -2.74
CA ALA A 197 -5.94 -7.67 -2.78
C ALA A 197 -5.78 -7.01 -1.39
N THR A 198 -6.56 -7.43 -0.38
CA THR A 198 -6.56 -6.77 0.94
C THR A 198 -6.04 -7.62 2.09
N ASP A 199 -6.09 -8.96 1.96
CA ASP A 199 -5.75 -9.87 3.06
C ASP A 199 -4.45 -10.66 2.86
N ASP A 200 -3.73 -10.39 1.77
CA ASP A 200 -2.44 -11.03 1.53
C ASP A 200 -2.54 -12.57 1.42
N LEU A 201 -3.67 -13.06 0.86
CA LEU A 201 -3.95 -14.46 0.60
C LEU A 201 -3.96 -14.74 -0.90
N ALA A 202 -3.62 -15.97 -1.30
CA ALA A 202 -4.02 -16.50 -2.59
C ALA A 202 -5.19 -17.48 -2.35
N LEU A 203 -6.24 -17.34 -3.14
CA LEU A 203 -7.47 -18.13 -3.02
C LEU A 203 -7.79 -18.78 -4.36
N ASN A 204 -8.03 -20.08 -4.34
CA ASN A 204 -8.58 -20.82 -5.49
C ASN A 204 -9.91 -21.45 -5.05
N VAL A 205 -10.97 -21.21 -5.81
CA VAL A 205 -12.31 -21.72 -5.51
C VAL A 205 -12.73 -22.67 -6.63
N THR A 206 -12.96 -23.94 -6.27
CA THR A 206 -13.42 -24.98 -7.18
C THR A 206 -14.85 -25.34 -6.87
N LEU A 207 -15.70 -25.43 -7.91
CA LEU A 207 -17.09 -25.87 -7.80
C LEU A 207 -17.19 -27.34 -8.17
N LYS A 208 -17.89 -28.11 -7.36
CA LYS A 208 -18.17 -29.54 -7.58
C LYS A 208 -19.65 -29.82 -7.46
N ALA A 209 -20.13 -30.89 -8.10
CA ALA A 209 -21.50 -31.36 -7.85
C ALA A 209 -21.64 -31.67 -6.35
N GLY A 210 -22.70 -31.15 -5.74
CA GLY A 210 -22.98 -31.37 -4.34
C GLY A 210 -23.47 -32.80 -4.04
N ARG A 211 -23.42 -33.18 -2.77
CA ARG A 211 -23.92 -34.49 -2.32
C ARG A 211 -25.44 -34.61 -2.48
N GLU A 212 -26.16 -33.54 -2.25
CA GLU A 212 -27.61 -33.49 -2.45
C GLU A 212 -27.94 -33.09 -3.89
N PRO A 213 -29.05 -33.61 -4.47
CA PRO A 213 -29.49 -33.18 -5.79
C PRO A 213 -29.72 -31.66 -5.85
N LYS A 214 -29.36 -31.04 -6.97
CA LYS A 214 -29.49 -29.60 -7.21
C LYS A 214 -28.64 -28.74 -6.29
N THR A 215 -27.54 -29.27 -5.71
CA THR A 215 -26.57 -28.50 -4.92
C THR A 215 -25.21 -28.48 -5.59
N THR A 216 -24.43 -27.43 -5.28
CA THR A 216 -23.04 -27.25 -5.70
C THR A 216 -22.17 -27.03 -4.47
N ASP A 217 -21.16 -27.88 -4.29
CA ASP A 217 -20.18 -27.78 -3.23
C ASP A 217 -19.03 -26.85 -3.65
N TYR A 218 -18.54 -26.07 -2.71
CA TYR A 218 -17.44 -25.12 -2.91
C TYR A 218 -16.22 -25.57 -2.12
N GLU A 219 -15.13 -25.83 -2.82
CA GLU A 219 -13.84 -26.13 -2.22
C GLU A 219 -12.93 -24.90 -2.37
N ILE A 220 -12.52 -24.32 -1.23
CA ILE A 220 -11.68 -23.14 -1.16
C ILE A 220 -10.29 -23.58 -0.72
N VAL A 221 -9.32 -23.51 -1.64
CA VAL A 221 -7.90 -23.77 -1.35
C VAL A 221 -7.21 -22.44 -1.08
N VAL A 222 -6.57 -22.34 0.08
CA VAL A 222 -5.91 -21.12 0.54
C VAL A 222 -4.41 -21.33 0.54
N ALA A 223 -3.67 -20.40 -0.08
CA ALA A 223 -2.23 -20.30 0.10
C ALA A 223 -1.91 -19.06 0.92
N GLU A 224 -1.19 -19.24 2.01
CA GLU A 224 -0.79 -18.20 2.94
C GLU A 224 0.70 -17.91 2.79
N PRO A 225 1.13 -16.62 2.79
CA PRO A 225 2.54 -16.29 2.89
C PRO A 225 3.07 -16.68 4.28
N LYS A 226 4.39 -16.65 4.45
CA LYS A 226 5.03 -16.88 5.75
C LYS A 226 4.40 -15.95 6.80
N ASN A 227 3.86 -16.55 7.88
CA ASN A 227 3.07 -15.80 8.87
C ASN A 227 3.92 -14.89 9.76
N GLN A 228 5.12 -15.33 10.09
CA GLN A 228 6.05 -14.57 10.93
C GLN A 228 7.34 -14.32 10.19
N SER A 229 7.92 -13.16 10.38
CA SER A 229 9.25 -12.84 9.88
C SER A 229 10.02 -12.02 10.90
N PHE A 230 11.30 -12.26 10.98
CA PHE A 230 12.26 -11.50 11.76
C PHE A 230 13.34 -11.00 10.80
N THR A 231 13.54 -9.69 10.73
CA THR A 231 14.50 -9.06 9.83
C THR A 231 15.55 -8.31 10.64
N LEU A 232 16.81 -8.63 10.38
CA LEU A 232 17.97 -7.82 10.80
C LEU A 232 18.34 -6.90 9.65
N TYR A 233 18.68 -5.67 9.98
CA TYR A 233 18.90 -4.61 9.01
C TYR A 233 20.04 -3.70 9.44
N VAL A 234 20.84 -3.26 8.46
CA VAL A 234 21.89 -2.25 8.66
C VAL A 234 21.92 -1.32 7.44
N ASP A 235 22.07 -0.02 7.67
CA ASP A 235 22.23 0.97 6.60
C ASP A 235 23.09 2.17 6.98
N GLY A 236 23.38 2.98 5.96
CA GLY A 236 24.07 4.26 6.07
C GLY A 236 23.15 5.46 5.81
N ALA A 237 21.84 5.36 6.12
CA ALA A 237 20.84 6.40 5.89
C ALA A 237 20.49 7.22 7.14
N GLY A 238 21.28 7.11 8.19
CA GLY A 238 21.15 7.95 9.38
C GLY A 238 21.67 9.35 9.17
N ASN A 239 21.20 10.28 10.00
CA ASN A 239 21.67 11.65 10.03
C ASN A 239 23.12 11.71 10.57
N GLU A 240 23.96 12.54 9.97
CA GLU A 240 25.36 12.68 10.43
C GLU A 240 25.46 13.16 11.88
N SER A 241 24.54 13.99 12.36
CA SER A 241 24.56 14.51 13.73
C SER A 241 24.26 13.47 14.80
N THR A 242 23.43 12.47 14.48
CA THR A 242 23.01 11.41 15.42
C THR A 242 23.57 10.03 15.06
N GLY A 243 24.39 9.96 14.02
CA GLY A 243 25.04 8.73 13.59
C GLY A 243 24.49 8.22 12.26
N ARG A 244 25.35 8.24 11.25
CA ARG A 244 25.03 7.82 9.89
C ARG A 244 24.66 6.33 9.78
N TRP A 245 25.41 5.48 10.46
CA TRP A 245 25.21 4.03 10.43
C TRP A 245 24.13 3.64 11.42
N ARG A 246 23.13 2.91 10.91
CA ARG A 246 22.03 2.41 11.71
C ARG A 246 21.98 0.90 11.63
N ALA A 247 21.60 0.26 12.73
CA ALA A 247 21.32 -1.17 12.81
C ALA A 247 19.94 -1.37 13.43
N GLY A 248 19.17 -2.31 12.93
CA GLY A 248 17.80 -2.53 13.39
C GLY A 248 17.36 -3.98 13.36
N ALA A 249 16.30 -4.25 14.09
CA ALA A 249 15.61 -5.52 14.12
C ALA A 249 14.10 -5.28 13.99
N PHE A 250 13.46 -6.01 13.09
CA PHE A 250 12.03 -5.89 12.82
C PHE A 250 11.37 -7.26 12.92
N TYR A 251 10.26 -7.33 13.65
CA TYR A 251 9.40 -8.51 13.72
C TYR A 251 8.05 -8.20 13.13
N SER A 252 7.51 -9.12 12.35
CA SER A 252 6.12 -9.03 11.90
C SER A 252 5.39 -10.37 12.03
N ASN A 253 4.11 -10.29 12.40
CA ASN A 253 3.16 -11.39 12.37
C ASN A 253 1.95 -10.97 11.54
N ARG A 254 1.66 -11.72 10.48
CA ARG A 254 0.63 -11.38 9.48
C ARG A 254 -0.77 -11.90 9.84
N SER A 255 -0.91 -12.66 10.93
CA SER A 255 -2.19 -13.19 11.40
C SER A 255 -2.09 -13.67 12.84
N LEU A 256 -2.04 -12.74 13.80
CA LEU A 256 -1.84 -13.01 15.22
C LEU A 256 -3.04 -13.77 15.83
N PHE A 257 -4.25 -13.29 15.54
CA PHE A 257 -5.51 -13.89 16.02
C PHE A 257 -6.24 -14.71 14.94
N LYS A 258 -5.54 -15.11 13.86
CA LYS A 258 -6.07 -15.91 12.74
C LYS A 258 -7.22 -15.24 11.97
N ILE A 259 -7.22 -13.91 11.89
CA ILE A 259 -8.17 -13.09 11.12
C ILE A 259 -7.47 -12.14 10.14
N ARG A 260 -6.22 -12.43 9.78
CA ARG A 260 -5.34 -11.56 8.96
C ARG A 260 -5.09 -10.19 9.58
N ASP A 261 -5.14 -10.11 10.89
CA ASP A 261 -4.62 -9.01 11.69
C ASP A 261 -3.08 -9.03 11.65
N ARG A 262 -2.46 -7.86 11.77
CA ARG A 262 -1.01 -7.74 11.62
C ARG A 262 -0.41 -7.03 12.83
N LEU A 263 0.63 -7.64 13.40
CA LEU A 263 1.49 -7.02 14.39
C LEU A 263 2.85 -6.74 13.76
N SER A 264 3.39 -5.56 13.97
CA SER A 264 4.76 -5.17 13.60
C SER A 264 5.46 -4.54 14.79
N LEU A 265 6.71 -4.94 15.03
CA LEU A 265 7.58 -4.35 16.04
C LEU A 265 8.90 -4.02 15.37
N GLY A 266 9.48 -2.88 15.70
CA GLY A 266 10.76 -2.44 15.15
C GLY A 266 11.62 -1.74 16.21
N TYR A 267 12.91 -2.00 16.14
CA TYR A 267 13.92 -1.26 16.89
C TYR A 267 15.05 -0.86 15.93
N LEU A 268 15.47 0.39 16.00
CA LEU A 268 16.55 0.94 15.18
C LEU A 268 17.48 1.75 16.07
N HIS A 269 18.78 1.47 15.97
CA HIS A 269 19.85 2.07 16.75
C HIS A 269 20.89 2.72 15.85
N SER A 270 21.41 3.86 16.27
CA SER A 270 22.65 4.46 15.77
C SER A 270 23.48 5.02 16.94
N LYS A 271 24.65 5.60 16.65
CA LYS A 271 25.53 6.13 17.71
C LYS A 271 24.82 7.13 18.65
N GLY A 272 23.87 7.91 18.13
CA GLY A 272 23.15 8.93 18.89
C GLY A 272 21.65 8.86 18.69
N MET A 273 21.07 7.71 18.31
CA MET A 273 19.63 7.55 18.17
C MET A 273 19.20 6.14 18.57
N ASP A 274 18.17 6.07 19.38
CA ASP A 274 17.38 4.86 19.64
C ASP A 274 15.94 5.10 19.23
N SER A 275 15.39 4.21 18.42
CA SER A 275 14.01 4.32 17.95
C SER A 275 13.27 3.00 18.10
N PHE A 276 12.04 3.08 18.58
CA PHE A 276 11.13 1.94 18.71
C PHE A 276 9.82 2.22 17.98
N SER A 277 9.30 1.22 17.29
CA SER A 277 8.01 1.23 16.61
C SER A 277 7.19 0.00 16.96
N ALA A 278 5.89 0.20 17.15
CA ALA A 278 4.91 -0.87 17.33
C ALA A 278 3.63 -0.53 16.55
N GLY A 279 3.20 -1.44 15.69
CA GLY A 279 2.00 -1.28 14.89
C GLY A 279 1.10 -2.51 14.99
N TYR A 280 -0.20 -2.28 15.12
CA TYR A 280 -1.20 -3.33 15.04
C TYR A 280 -2.32 -2.92 14.10
N SER A 281 -2.68 -3.80 13.18
CA SER A 281 -3.81 -3.55 12.28
C SER A 281 -4.74 -4.74 12.20
N VAL A 282 -6.04 -4.47 12.21
CA VAL A 282 -7.12 -5.44 12.23
C VAL A 282 -8.11 -5.18 11.11
N PRO A 283 -8.59 -6.22 10.39
CA PRO A 283 -9.67 -6.04 9.42
C PRO A 283 -10.98 -5.70 10.15
N LEU A 284 -11.76 -4.78 9.57
CA LEU A 284 -13.08 -4.40 10.04
C LEU A 284 -14.15 -5.06 9.16
N GLY A 285 -14.82 -6.06 9.69
CA GLY A 285 -15.81 -6.83 8.93
C GLY A 285 -15.20 -7.61 7.75
N TYR A 286 -15.98 -7.77 6.68
CA TYR A 286 -15.62 -8.62 5.55
C TYR A 286 -15.39 -7.88 4.22
N ASN A 287 -15.51 -6.54 4.22
CA ASN A 287 -15.39 -5.72 2.99
C ASN A 287 -13.96 -5.24 2.69
N GLY A 288 -12.96 -5.66 3.48
CA GLY A 288 -11.56 -5.29 3.30
C GLY A 288 -11.15 -3.99 4.01
N ALA A 289 -12.06 -3.34 4.74
CA ALA A 289 -11.69 -2.24 5.62
C ALA A 289 -10.70 -2.70 6.69
N ARG A 290 -9.76 -1.82 7.06
CA ARG A 290 -8.76 -2.09 8.10
C ARG A 290 -8.63 -0.89 9.02
N PHE A 291 -8.48 -1.16 10.29
CA PHE A 291 -8.05 -0.18 11.29
C PHE A 291 -6.62 -0.51 11.70
N ALA A 292 -5.78 0.51 11.80
CA ALA A 292 -4.41 0.37 12.28
C ALA A 292 -4.16 1.37 13.40
N LEU A 293 -3.36 0.97 14.38
CA LEU A 293 -2.83 1.81 15.43
C LEU A 293 -1.30 1.63 15.45
N ASP A 294 -0.58 2.74 15.27
CA ASP A 294 0.87 2.77 15.23
C ASP A 294 1.40 3.69 16.34
N TYR A 295 2.34 3.18 17.11
CA TYR A 295 3.12 3.91 18.11
C TYR A 295 4.57 3.95 17.70
N ASN A 296 5.17 5.15 17.70
CA ASN A 296 6.56 5.33 17.38
C ASN A 296 7.19 6.26 18.41
N THR A 297 8.42 5.98 18.81
CA THR A 297 9.19 6.87 19.67
C THR A 297 10.67 6.81 19.31
N ASN A 298 11.36 7.93 19.46
CA ASN A 298 12.82 7.98 19.38
C ASN A 298 13.40 8.85 20.48
N SER A 299 14.64 8.55 20.84
CA SER A 299 15.51 9.43 21.61
C SER A 299 16.76 9.71 20.79
N THR A 300 17.24 10.96 20.84
CA THR A 300 18.38 11.41 20.05
C THR A 300 19.37 12.16 20.91
N GLU A 301 20.64 11.99 20.60
CA GLU A 301 21.75 12.77 21.14
C GLU A 301 22.69 13.16 20.01
N VAL A 302 23.08 14.42 19.94
CA VAL A 302 24.01 14.90 18.92
C VAL A 302 25.42 14.44 19.26
N VAL A 303 26.01 13.64 18.39
CA VAL A 303 27.32 12.99 18.56
C VAL A 303 28.36 13.48 17.55
N LYS A 304 27.98 14.43 16.66
CA LYS A 304 28.84 15.00 15.63
C LYS A 304 28.31 16.36 15.18
N GLY A 305 29.20 17.25 14.73
CA GLY A 305 28.89 18.57 14.17
C GLY A 305 29.09 19.69 15.18
N ILE A 306 28.71 20.92 14.79
CA ILE A 306 29.07 22.15 15.47
C ILE A 306 28.74 22.16 16.97
N TYR A 307 27.58 21.66 17.36
CA TYR A 307 27.19 21.59 18.78
C TYR A 307 28.08 20.64 19.57
N HIS A 308 28.30 19.43 19.06
CA HIS A 308 29.14 18.43 19.67
C HIS A 308 30.61 18.92 19.79
N ASP A 309 31.13 19.51 18.69
CA ASP A 309 32.53 19.97 18.63
C ASP A 309 32.79 21.15 19.57
N GLN A 310 31.76 21.93 19.90
CA GLN A 310 31.79 22.99 20.91
C GLN A 310 31.46 22.50 22.33
N GLY A 311 31.23 21.20 22.53
CA GLY A 311 30.87 20.61 23.83
C GLY A 311 29.47 21.01 24.30
N ILE A 312 28.57 21.40 23.38
CA ILE A 312 27.18 21.77 23.67
C ILE A 312 26.31 20.52 23.56
N PRO A 313 25.78 19.97 24.67
CA PRO A 313 24.95 18.80 24.63
C PRO A 313 23.57 19.14 24.01
N VAL A 314 23.18 18.37 23.02
CA VAL A 314 21.85 18.45 22.39
C VAL A 314 21.17 17.09 22.49
N LYS A 315 20.03 17.04 23.17
CA LYS A 315 19.25 15.81 23.37
C LYS A 315 17.82 16.04 22.94
N GLY A 316 17.26 15.06 22.25
CA GLY A 316 15.87 15.11 21.79
C GLY A 316 15.08 13.85 22.14
N ARG A 317 13.78 13.97 22.21
CA ARG A 317 12.84 12.85 22.30
C ARG A 317 11.57 13.21 21.54
N ALA A 318 11.12 12.29 20.72
CA ALA A 318 9.83 12.42 20.08
C ALA A 318 9.02 11.12 20.22
N SER A 319 7.71 11.25 20.27
CA SER A 319 6.77 10.13 20.23
C SER A 319 5.55 10.49 19.42
N SER A 320 4.94 9.48 18.77
CA SER A 320 3.67 9.67 18.06
C SER A 320 2.77 8.45 18.21
N VAL A 321 1.48 8.71 18.22
CA VAL A 321 0.41 7.72 18.10
C VAL A 321 -0.42 8.08 16.89
N MET A 322 -0.55 7.16 15.95
CA MET A 322 -1.34 7.35 14.72
C MET A 322 -2.38 6.24 14.61
N ALA A 323 -3.65 6.65 14.45
CA ALA A 323 -4.75 5.75 14.14
C ALA A 323 -5.15 5.94 12.68
N THR A 324 -5.25 4.86 11.91
CA THR A 324 -5.59 4.90 10.48
C THR A 324 -6.73 3.96 10.15
N LEU A 325 -7.75 4.47 9.47
CA LEU A 325 -8.81 3.70 8.83
C LEU A 325 -8.57 3.68 7.33
N THR A 326 -8.50 2.49 6.74
CA THR A 326 -8.37 2.29 5.29
C THR A 326 -9.59 1.54 4.79
N GLN A 327 -10.23 2.03 3.73
CA GLN A 327 -11.41 1.44 3.10
C GLN A 327 -11.16 1.24 1.61
N PRO A 328 -11.12 -0.01 1.11
CA PRO A 328 -11.13 -0.28 -0.33
C PRO A 328 -12.47 0.15 -0.93
N LEU A 329 -12.42 1.08 -1.87
CA LEU A 329 -13.59 1.59 -2.60
C LEU A 329 -13.86 0.76 -3.85
N HIS A 330 -12.82 0.50 -4.64
CA HIS A 330 -12.89 -0.26 -5.88
C HIS A 330 -11.69 -1.21 -5.97
N VAL A 331 -11.96 -2.48 -6.26
CA VAL A 331 -10.92 -3.51 -6.39
C VAL A 331 -11.25 -4.40 -7.58
N THR A 332 -10.30 -4.48 -8.51
CA THR A 332 -10.28 -5.40 -9.64
C THR A 332 -8.86 -5.97 -9.76
N GLU A 333 -8.63 -6.90 -10.68
CA GLU A 333 -7.29 -7.40 -10.97
C GLU A 333 -6.31 -6.30 -11.42
N LYS A 334 -6.82 -5.24 -12.06
CA LYS A 334 -6.00 -4.18 -12.66
C LYS A 334 -5.94 -2.90 -11.85
N VAL A 335 -6.92 -2.67 -10.99
CA VAL A 335 -7.05 -1.39 -10.27
C VAL A 335 -7.49 -1.63 -8.84
N LYS A 336 -6.80 -0.99 -7.90
CA LYS A 336 -7.21 -0.90 -6.50
C LYS A 336 -7.28 0.57 -6.09
N VAL A 337 -8.45 1.01 -5.62
CA VAL A 337 -8.69 2.35 -5.09
C VAL A 337 -9.05 2.22 -3.61
N GLU A 338 -8.34 2.93 -2.74
CA GLU A 338 -8.57 2.93 -1.30
C GLU A 338 -8.66 4.36 -0.77
N ALA A 339 -9.65 4.61 0.07
CA ALA A 339 -9.72 5.81 0.89
C ALA A 339 -9.00 5.56 2.21
N LEU A 340 -8.34 6.58 2.73
CA LEU A 340 -7.71 6.57 4.05
C LEU A 340 -8.14 7.79 4.85
N LEU A 341 -8.31 7.58 6.15
CA LEU A 341 -8.50 8.63 7.16
C LEU A 341 -7.59 8.30 8.33
N SER A 342 -6.73 9.23 8.73
CA SER A 342 -5.86 9.04 9.89
C SER A 342 -5.89 10.23 10.83
N GLY A 343 -5.78 9.94 12.13
CA GLY A 343 -5.51 10.90 13.17
C GLY A 343 -4.14 10.65 13.78
N ASN A 344 -3.33 11.67 13.96
CA ASN A 344 -2.00 11.58 14.55
C ASN A 344 -1.84 12.56 15.70
N TYR A 345 -1.28 12.08 16.80
CA TYR A 345 -0.79 12.88 17.91
C TYR A 345 0.71 12.68 18.03
N GLN A 346 1.48 13.75 17.92
CA GLN A 346 2.94 13.72 18.02
C GLN A 346 3.43 14.74 19.02
N HIS A 347 4.33 14.32 19.91
CA HIS A 347 5.02 15.21 20.82
C HIS A 347 6.54 15.12 20.59
N SER A 348 7.20 16.28 20.54
CA SER A 348 8.64 16.39 20.26
C SER A 348 9.29 17.40 21.21
N LYS A 349 10.38 17.00 21.85
CA LYS A 349 11.21 17.85 22.71
C LYS A 349 12.65 17.84 22.22
N THR A 350 13.30 19.02 22.27
CA THR A 350 14.75 19.12 22.05
C THR A 350 15.33 20.12 23.03
N ASP A 351 16.30 19.65 23.80
CA ASP A 351 17.05 20.40 24.80
C ASP A 351 18.46 20.71 24.26
N ILE A 352 18.88 21.97 24.37
CA ILE A 352 20.24 22.42 24.05
C ILE A 352 20.89 23.00 25.31
N ALA A 353 21.98 22.45 25.75
CA ALA A 353 22.70 22.83 26.99
C ALA A 353 21.77 22.87 28.23
N GLY A 354 20.75 22.02 28.28
CA GLY A 354 19.75 21.97 29.35
C GLY A 354 18.62 22.99 29.25
N ALA A 355 18.62 23.84 28.22
CA ALA A 355 17.49 24.72 27.90
C ALA A 355 16.57 24.05 26.87
N GLN A 356 15.27 24.02 27.13
CA GLN A 356 14.27 23.46 26.24
C GLN A 356 14.03 24.42 25.06
N LEU A 357 14.54 24.04 23.86
CA LEU A 357 14.39 24.83 22.64
C LEU A 357 13.15 24.47 21.85
N ILE A 358 12.80 23.19 21.81
CA ILE A 358 11.62 22.66 21.13
C ILE A 358 10.79 21.89 22.16
N ASN A 359 9.51 22.16 22.20
CA ASN A 359 8.50 21.41 22.96
C ASN A 359 7.18 21.50 22.20
N ASP A 360 7.13 20.81 21.07
CA ASP A 360 6.02 20.91 20.12
C ASP A 360 5.08 19.73 20.28
N THR A 361 3.79 20.00 20.27
CA THR A 361 2.72 19.01 20.21
C THR A 361 1.91 19.25 18.93
N PHE A 362 1.83 18.22 18.09
CA PHE A 362 1.07 18.22 16.83
C PHE A 362 -0.15 17.32 16.95
N LYS A 363 -1.27 17.79 16.42
CA LYS A 363 -2.53 17.05 16.30
C LYS A 363 -3.00 17.17 14.86
N ASP A 364 -2.95 16.07 14.10
CA ASP A 364 -3.24 16.06 12.67
C ASP A 364 -4.41 15.14 12.35
N ILE A 365 -5.24 15.56 11.40
CA ILE A 365 -6.19 14.69 10.70
C ILE A 365 -5.81 14.70 9.22
N THR A 366 -5.64 13.52 8.65
CA THR A 366 -5.29 13.35 7.24
C THR A 366 -6.35 12.53 6.53
N ALA A 367 -6.91 13.06 5.45
CA ALA A 367 -7.77 12.34 4.53
C ALA A 367 -7.06 12.15 3.19
N GLY A 368 -7.22 10.99 2.57
CA GLY A 368 -6.54 10.72 1.31
C GLY A 368 -7.14 9.57 0.51
N LEU A 369 -6.65 9.47 -0.73
CA LEU A 369 -6.97 8.40 -1.67
C LEU A 369 -5.66 7.80 -2.19
N SER A 370 -5.61 6.49 -2.28
CA SER A 370 -4.58 5.78 -3.01
C SER A 370 -5.16 5.01 -4.19
N VAL A 371 -4.44 5.03 -5.30
CA VAL A 371 -4.78 4.29 -6.52
C VAL A 371 -3.58 3.45 -6.90
N THR A 372 -3.80 2.15 -7.03
CA THR A 372 -2.78 1.24 -7.57
C THR A 372 -3.30 0.67 -8.88
N ASN A 373 -2.53 0.82 -9.94
CA ASN A 373 -2.82 0.24 -11.25
C ASN A 373 -1.78 -0.85 -11.55
N TYR A 374 -2.25 -1.96 -12.08
CA TYR A 374 -1.41 -3.11 -12.44
C TYR A 374 -1.58 -3.43 -13.92
N GLY A 375 -0.45 -3.54 -14.62
CA GLY A 375 -0.36 -4.08 -15.96
C GLY A 375 0.51 -5.34 -15.98
N LYS A 376 0.62 -6.01 -17.14
CA LYS A 376 1.40 -7.26 -17.26
C LYS A 376 2.87 -7.12 -16.84
N GLN A 377 3.46 -5.94 -17.02
CA GLN A 377 4.88 -5.68 -16.76
C GLN A 377 5.11 -4.43 -15.91
N TRP A 378 4.07 -3.74 -15.50
CA TRP A 378 4.19 -2.50 -14.75
C TRP A 378 3.17 -2.41 -13.61
N ALA A 379 3.52 -1.63 -12.61
CA ALA A 379 2.61 -1.22 -11.55
C ALA A 379 2.83 0.27 -11.27
N LEU A 380 1.74 0.98 -11.01
CA LEU A 380 1.74 2.39 -10.63
C LEU A 380 0.91 2.57 -9.36
N TYR A 381 1.55 3.04 -8.31
CA TYR A 381 0.91 3.48 -7.08
C TYR A 381 0.91 5.00 -7.01
N GLN A 382 -0.20 5.58 -6.62
CA GLN A 382 -0.35 7.01 -6.35
C GLN A 382 -1.14 7.18 -5.05
N LYS A 383 -0.67 8.08 -4.19
CA LYS A 383 -1.37 8.49 -2.97
C LYS A 383 -1.46 10.01 -2.95
N HIS A 384 -2.65 10.50 -2.78
CA HIS A 384 -2.99 11.91 -2.60
C HIS A 384 -3.61 12.08 -1.23
N SER A 385 -3.11 12.99 -0.43
CA SER A 385 -3.66 13.23 0.90
C SER A 385 -3.58 14.71 1.30
N VAL A 386 -4.58 15.14 2.06
CA VAL A 386 -4.62 16.45 2.68
C VAL A 386 -4.59 16.26 4.19
N MET A 387 -3.63 16.91 4.82
CA MET A 387 -3.46 16.96 6.27
C MET A 387 -3.93 18.31 6.79
N PHE A 388 -4.80 18.29 7.76
CA PHE A 388 -5.20 19.43 8.57
C PHE A 388 -4.67 19.23 9.97
N GLY A 389 -3.89 20.18 10.46
CA GLY A 389 -3.28 20.04 11.77
C GLY A 389 -3.22 21.34 12.55
N ASN A 390 -2.98 21.19 13.83
CA ASN A 390 -2.58 22.27 14.70
C ASN A 390 -1.34 21.86 15.51
N TRP A 391 -0.59 22.84 15.96
CA TRP A 391 0.53 22.62 16.86
C TRP A 391 0.48 23.62 18.03
N ASP A 392 0.91 23.13 19.17
CA ASP A 392 1.10 23.90 20.38
C ASP A 392 2.58 23.85 20.77
N ASN A 393 3.10 24.94 21.31
CA ASN A 393 4.49 25.01 21.80
C ASN A 393 4.53 25.59 23.21
N ASP A 394 5.07 24.81 24.14
CA ASP A 394 5.25 25.23 25.54
C ASP A 394 6.72 25.71 25.83
N ALA A 395 7.57 25.81 24.81
CA ALA A 395 8.94 26.24 25.00
C ALA A 395 9.05 27.78 25.17
N ILE A 396 9.94 28.21 26.05
CA ILE A 396 10.23 29.63 26.35
C ILE A 396 11.05 30.25 25.21
N THR A 397 10.55 30.33 23.98
CA THR A 397 11.31 30.96 22.91
C THR A 397 10.47 31.92 22.08
N THR A 398 11.03 33.09 21.85
CA THR A 398 10.55 34.11 20.87
C THR A 398 10.59 33.60 19.41
N ALA A 399 11.11 32.40 19.16
CA ALA A 399 11.22 31.79 17.84
C ALA A 399 9.86 31.35 17.21
N THR A 400 8.78 31.46 17.95
CA THR A 400 7.42 31.12 17.49
C THR A 400 6.56 32.33 17.12
N ALA A 401 7.04 33.54 17.33
CA ALA A 401 6.30 34.76 17.00
C ALA A 401 6.00 34.83 15.48
N GLY A 402 4.72 35.01 15.13
CA GLY A 402 4.26 35.13 13.74
C GLY A 402 3.99 33.82 13.03
N ARG A 403 4.08 32.64 13.69
CA ARG A 403 3.72 31.36 13.10
C ARG A 403 2.26 31.02 13.35
N SER A 404 1.57 30.53 12.33
CA SER A 404 0.22 29.99 12.47
C SER A 404 0.23 28.71 13.29
N SER A 405 -0.66 28.58 14.26
CA SER A 405 -0.87 27.33 15.02
C SER A 405 -1.59 26.26 14.19
N HIS A 406 -2.21 26.65 13.08
CA HIS A 406 -2.94 25.75 12.18
C HIS A 406 -2.21 25.67 10.85
N TYR A 407 -2.26 24.48 10.22
CA TYR A 407 -1.68 24.26 8.90
C TYR A 407 -2.53 23.29 8.08
N THR A 408 -2.44 23.48 6.78
CA THR A 408 -2.99 22.57 5.77
C THR A 408 -1.89 22.17 4.81
N ILE A 409 -1.67 20.85 4.67
CA ILE A 409 -0.60 20.31 3.83
C ILE A 409 -1.19 19.28 2.88
N TYR A 410 -1.00 19.46 1.59
CA TYR A 410 -1.24 18.44 0.59
C TYR A 410 0.05 17.64 0.36
N ASN A 411 -0.07 16.31 0.37
CA ASN A 411 1.03 15.38 0.09
C ASN A 411 0.69 14.49 -1.10
N PHE A 412 1.69 14.27 -1.95
CA PHE A 412 1.66 13.32 -3.05
C PHE A 412 2.80 12.32 -2.93
N LEU A 413 2.50 11.04 -3.18
CA LEU A 413 3.49 9.98 -3.34
C LEU A 413 3.14 9.16 -4.59
N GLY A 414 4.07 9.04 -5.53
CA GLY A 414 3.95 8.25 -6.74
C GLY A 414 5.10 7.25 -6.87
N LEU A 415 4.78 5.98 -7.15
CA LEU A 415 5.74 4.90 -7.38
C LEU A 415 5.35 4.17 -8.66
N TYR A 416 6.23 4.18 -9.66
CA TYR A 416 6.06 3.44 -10.90
C TYR A 416 7.17 2.41 -11.04
N GLN A 417 6.81 1.18 -11.34
CA GLN A 417 7.74 0.08 -11.60
C GLN A 417 7.41 -0.56 -12.93
N TYR A 418 8.41 -0.75 -13.76
CA TYR A 418 8.31 -1.51 -15.00
C TYR A 418 9.37 -2.62 -15.01
N ALA A 419 8.94 -3.85 -15.30
CA ALA A 419 9.83 -5.01 -15.42
C ALA A 419 9.88 -5.50 -16.87
N GLY A 420 11.02 -5.33 -17.51
CA GLY A 420 11.26 -5.80 -18.86
C GLY A 420 11.32 -7.34 -18.96
N LYS A 421 11.15 -7.87 -20.17
CA LYS A 421 11.14 -9.33 -20.42
C LYS A 421 12.46 -10.01 -20.04
N ALA A 422 13.59 -9.33 -20.24
CA ALA A 422 14.92 -9.85 -19.88
C ALA A 422 15.28 -9.60 -18.40
N GLY A 423 14.36 -9.07 -17.60
CA GLY A 423 14.55 -8.82 -16.15
C GLY A 423 15.04 -7.42 -15.82
N GLN A 424 15.13 -6.52 -16.80
CA GLN A 424 15.40 -5.11 -16.51
C GLN A 424 14.29 -4.54 -15.64
N LEU A 425 14.66 -3.63 -14.74
CA LEU A 425 13.72 -2.95 -13.86
C LEU A 425 13.89 -1.44 -14.01
N PHE A 426 12.83 -0.75 -14.34
CA PHE A 426 12.76 0.71 -14.28
C PHE A 426 11.86 1.10 -13.10
N ASN A 427 12.39 1.91 -12.20
CA ASN A 427 11.68 2.49 -11.07
C ASN A 427 11.65 4.01 -11.21
N PHE A 428 10.48 4.58 -11.11
CA PHE A 428 10.31 6.02 -10.99
C PHE A 428 9.56 6.32 -9.69
N ARG A 429 10.11 7.25 -8.91
CA ARG A 429 9.54 7.71 -7.64
C ARG A 429 9.32 9.22 -7.70
N ALA A 430 8.21 9.66 -7.17
CA ALA A 430 7.90 11.08 -7.04
C ALA A 430 7.25 11.32 -5.67
N SER A 431 7.68 12.36 -4.98
CA SER A 431 7.03 12.84 -3.76
C SER A 431 6.93 14.35 -3.82
N ALA A 432 5.83 14.90 -3.30
CA ALA A 432 5.64 16.35 -3.24
C ALA A 432 4.84 16.71 -1.98
N GLN A 433 5.14 17.88 -1.46
CA GLN A 433 4.39 18.55 -0.41
C GLN A 433 4.05 19.96 -0.87
N TRP A 434 2.82 20.36 -0.67
CA TRP A 434 2.38 21.74 -0.83
C TRP A 434 1.71 22.18 0.46
N SER A 435 2.26 23.21 1.10
CA SER A 435 1.69 23.85 2.25
C SER A 435 0.80 25.02 1.86
N GLY A 436 -0.40 25.08 2.43
CA GLY A 436 -1.25 26.26 2.41
C GLY A 436 -0.95 27.25 3.55
N SER A 437 0.09 26.97 4.34
CA SER A 437 0.53 27.77 5.48
C SER A 437 2.02 28.02 5.42
N ASP A 438 2.45 29.21 5.81
CA ASP A 438 3.85 29.62 5.80
C ASP A 438 4.52 29.33 7.15
N ASN A 439 5.83 29.18 7.11
CA ASN A 439 6.68 28.99 8.29
C ASN A 439 6.31 27.75 9.13
N LEU A 440 6.12 26.61 8.50
CA LEU A 440 5.89 25.33 9.19
C LEU A 440 7.01 25.01 10.18
N ARG A 441 6.66 24.32 11.26
CA ARG A 441 7.66 23.72 12.15
C ARG A 441 8.49 22.68 11.39
N PRO A 442 9.78 22.50 11.74
CA PRO A 442 10.65 21.54 11.04
C PRO A 442 10.04 20.14 10.90
N SER A 443 9.35 19.64 11.90
CA SER A 443 8.64 18.34 11.85
C SER A 443 7.52 18.27 10.80
N ARG A 444 7.16 19.38 10.13
CA ARG A 444 6.15 19.43 9.05
C ARG A 444 6.69 19.96 7.74
N GLN A 445 7.96 20.38 7.69
CA GLN A 445 8.63 20.83 6.48
C GLN A 445 8.99 19.67 5.56
N PHE A 446 9.15 19.96 4.27
CA PHE A 446 9.66 19.04 3.26
C PHE A 446 11.17 19.16 3.15
N PHE A 447 11.90 18.04 3.25
CA PHE A 447 13.34 18.01 3.21
C PHE A 447 13.88 17.32 1.96
N LEU A 448 15.00 17.84 1.46
CA LEU A 448 15.76 17.28 0.35
C LEU A 448 17.20 16.99 0.76
N GLY A 449 17.76 15.93 0.21
CA GLY A 449 19.07 15.36 0.51
C GLY A 449 18.94 14.01 1.22
N GLY A 450 19.84 13.07 0.87
CA GLY A 450 19.89 11.74 1.45
C GLY A 450 19.36 10.63 0.58
N VAL A 451 19.38 9.42 1.15
CA VAL A 451 19.09 8.15 0.44
C VAL A 451 17.67 8.12 -0.14
N TYR A 452 16.71 8.70 0.54
CA TYR A 452 15.29 8.61 0.18
C TYR A 452 14.80 9.81 -0.64
N SER A 453 15.67 10.77 -0.96
CA SER A 453 15.34 11.94 -1.78
C SER A 453 16.38 12.17 -2.87
N VAL A 454 17.44 12.95 -2.64
CA VAL A 454 18.49 13.23 -3.62
C VAL A 454 19.81 12.68 -3.12
N ARG A 455 20.22 11.53 -3.66
CA ARG A 455 21.47 10.85 -3.30
C ARG A 455 22.69 11.65 -3.70
N GLY A 456 23.78 11.51 -2.94
CA GLY A 456 25.00 12.34 -3.06
C GLY A 456 25.04 13.53 -2.11
N TYR A 457 23.91 13.86 -1.46
CA TYR A 457 23.82 14.86 -0.40
C TYR A 457 23.61 14.20 0.97
N GLU A 458 23.84 14.96 2.03
CA GLU A 458 23.52 14.54 3.39
C GLU A 458 22.00 14.52 3.60
N GLU A 459 21.57 13.76 4.59
CA GLU A 459 20.16 13.75 4.99
C GLU A 459 19.75 15.17 5.41
N ASN A 460 18.60 15.65 4.91
CA ASN A 460 18.05 16.97 5.21
C ASN A 460 18.98 18.14 4.87
N THR A 461 19.67 18.08 3.74
CA THR A 461 20.56 19.16 3.30
C THR A 461 19.85 20.51 3.16
N ILE A 462 18.62 20.52 2.63
CA ILE A 462 17.75 21.70 2.56
C ILE A 462 16.32 21.34 2.95
N GLY A 463 15.60 22.30 3.53
CA GLY A 463 14.20 22.15 3.94
C GLY A 463 13.38 23.40 3.63
N GLY A 464 12.07 23.24 3.49
CA GLY A 464 11.09 24.31 3.27
C GLY A 464 9.67 23.77 3.42
N ASP A 465 8.69 24.66 3.38
CA ASP A 465 7.28 24.30 3.61
C ASP A 465 6.69 23.53 2.44
N SER A 466 7.20 23.78 1.22
CA SER A 466 6.72 23.15 -0.01
C SER A 466 7.88 22.68 -0.87
N GLY A 467 7.71 21.55 -1.56
CA GLY A 467 8.74 21.01 -2.43
C GLY A 467 8.32 19.74 -3.14
N PHE A 468 9.17 19.27 -4.03
CA PHE A 468 9.03 17.97 -4.67
C PHE A 468 10.38 17.30 -4.89
N CYS A 469 10.34 15.99 -5.00
CA CYS A 469 11.48 15.15 -5.34
C CYS A 469 11.06 14.09 -6.35
N VAL A 470 11.89 13.87 -7.38
CA VAL A 470 11.72 12.80 -8.35
C VAL A 470 13.01 11.99 -8.45
N SER A 471 12.87 10.69 -8.63
CA SER A 471 13.97 9.75 -8.79
C SER A 471 13.64 8.78 -9.92
N ALA A 472 14.55 8.63 -10.86
CA ALA A 472 14.48 7.60 -11.91
C ALA A 472 15.66 6.65 -11.76
N GLU A 473 15.39 5.35 -11.79
CA GLU A 473 16.37 4.30 -11.64
C GLU A 473 16.15 3.22 -12.71
N TYR A 474 17.22 2.84 -13.39
CA TYR A 474 17.22 1.75 -14.35
C TYR A 474 18.19 0.66 -13.92
N ALA A 475 17.71 -0.55 -13.72
CA ALA A 475 18.48 -1.69 -13.26
C ALA A 475 18.49 -2.81 -14.31
N VAL A 476 19.65 -3.44 -14.49
CA VAL A 476 19.82 -4.58 -15.37
C VAL A 476 20.37 -5.77 -14.58
N PRO A 477 19.81 -6.98 -14.73
CA PRO A 477 20.36 -8.16 -14.09
C PRO A 477 21.70 -8.54 -14.75
N VAL A 478 22.69 -8.86 -13.92
CA VAL A 478 24.02 -9.28 -14.37
C VAL A 478 24.14 -10.81 -14.37
N THR A 479 23.44 -11.46 -13.44
CA THR A 479 23.45 -12.91 -13.29
C THR A 479 22.20 -13.53 -13.91
N LYS A 480 22.33 -14.78 -14.42
CA LYS A 480 21.22 -15.52 -15.06
C LYS A 480 20.07 -15.80 -14.09
N ASP A 481 20.37 -16.00 -12.82
CA ASP A 481 19.40 -16.20 -11.73
C ASP A 481 18.79 -14.88 -11.22
N ARG A 482 19.23 -13.73 -11.80
CA ARG A 482 18.79 -12.38 -11.45
C ARG A 482 19.03 -11.98 -9.97
N VAL A 483 19.96 -12.65 -9.31
CA VAL A 483 20.36 -12.31 -7.95
C VAL A 483 21.07 -10.98 -7.92
N LEU A 484 21.99 -10.73 -8.86
CA LEU A 484 22.78 -9.51 -8.94
C LEU A 484 22.28 -8.60 -10.06
N SER A 485 22.10 -7.33 -9.76
CA SER A 485 21.74 -6.27 -10.73
C SER A 485 22.66 -5.07 -10.57
N LEU A 486 23.03 -4.46 -11.68
CA LEU A 486 23.62 -3.13 -11.72
C LEU A 486 22.52 -2.13 -12.01
N TYR A 487 22.61 -0.92 -11.44
CA TYR A 487 21.67 0.14 -11.72
C TYR A 487 22.31 1.51 -11.77
N GLU A 488 21.69 2.41 -12.49
CA GLU A 488 21.99 3.82 -12.57
C GLU A 488 20.78 4.62 -12.07
N PHE A 489 21.03 5.82 -11.56
CA PHE A 489 19.95 6.68 -11.09
C PHE A 489 20.22 8.16 -11.32
N VAL A 490 19.13 8.92 -11.43
CA VAL A 490 19.08 10.37 -11.41
C VAL A 490 18.02 10.80 -10.40
N ASP A 491 18.41 11.66 -9.46
CA ASP A 491 17.53 12.23 -8.44
C ASP A 491 17.51 13.75 -8.58
N TYR A 492 16.32 14.35 -8.59
CA TYR A 492 16.15 15.79 -8.63
C TYR A 492 15.12 16.22 -7.59
N GLY A 493 15.41 17.30 -6.87
CA GLY A 493 14.49 17.89 -5.91
C GLY A 493 14.53 19.41 -5.94
N SER A 494 13.39 20.03 -5.68
CA SER A 494 13.24 21.48 -5.61
C SER A 494 12.26 21.85 -4.50
N LEU A 495 12.64 22.85 -3.71
CA LEU A 495 11.75 23.56 -2.79
C LEU A 495 11.14 24.76 -3.49
N PHE A 496 9.94 25.16 -3.10
CA PHE A 496 9.25 26.34 -3.60
C PHE A 496 8.42 26.98 -2.48
N GLY A 497 7.89 28.18 -2.72
CA GLY A 497 7.23 29.00 -1.69
C GLY A 497 8.08 30.21 -1.31
N GLU A 498 7.57 31.02 -0.40
CA GLU A 498 8.25 32.26 0.04
C GLU A 498 9.42 31.96 0.99
N ASP A 499 9.30 30.91 1.79
CA ASP A 499 10.29 30.47 2.79
C ASP A 499 11.44 29.63 2.22
N LYS A 500 11.44 29.37 0.88
CA LYS A 500 12.49 28.55 0.27
C LYS A 500 13.87 29.15 0.44
N PRO A 501 14.91 28.35 0.70
CA PRO A 501 16.27 28.83 0.76
C PRO A 501 16.73 29.35 -0.61
N ARG A 502 17.70 30.25 -0.65
CA ARG A 502 18.27 30.83 -1.90
C ARG A 502 18.69 29.70 -2.86
N ASN A 503 19.32 28.66 -2.35
CA ASN A 503 19.67 27.45 -3.09
C ASN A 503 18.66 26.35 -2.78
N HIS A 504 17.57 26.33 -3.52
CA HIS A 504 16.40 25.49 -3.28
C HIS A 504 16.35 24.21 -4.13
N THR A 505 17.37 23.93 -4.95
CA THR A 505 17.38 22.76 -5.84
C THR A 505 18.58 21.87 -5.58
N LEU A 506 18.38 20.56 -5.61
CA LEU A 506 19.41 19.53 -5.56
C LEU A 506 19.29 18.62 -6.78
N LEU A 507 20.44 18.17 -7.30
CA LEU A 507 20.53 17.20 -8.39
C LEU A 507 21.65 16.22 -8.10
N GLY A 508 21.32 14.93 -8.07
CA GLY A 508 22.24 13.83 -7.83
C GLY A 508 22.16 12.80 -8.95
N VAL A 509 23.29 12.19 -9.26
CA VAL A 509 23.37 11.06 -10.19
C VAL A 509 24.25 9.98 -9.56
N GLY A 510 24.11 8.76 -10.01
CA GLY A 510 24.96 7.70 -9.49
C GLY A 510 24.67 6.33 -10.08
N ALA A 511 25.37 5.35 -9.53
CA ALA A 511 25.21 3.96 -9.91
C ALA A 511 25.33 3.06 -8.67
N GLY A 512 24.84 1.85 -8.78
CA GLY A 512 24.91 0.91 -7.67
C GLY A 512 24.81 -0.55 -8.12
N ILE A 513 25.01 -1.41 -7.14
CA ILE A 513 24.89 -2.86 -7.25
C ILE A 513 23.86 -3.31 -6.24
N ARG A 514 22.92 -4.13 -6.70
CA ARG A 514 21.86 -4.69 -5.86
C ARG A 514 21.90 -6.21 -5.95
N ALA A 515 21.99 -6.86 -4.79
CA ALA A 515 21.89 -8.31 -4.70
C ALA A 515 20.65 -8.70 -3.89
N ARG A 516 19.85 -9.63 -4.45
CA ARG A 516 18.63 -10.14 -3.81
C ARG A 516 18.65 -11.66 -3.83
N PHE A 517 18.83 -12.24 -2.66
CA PHE A 517 18.87 -13.69 -2.47
C PHE A 517 17.48 -14.21 -2.10
N LYS A 518 16.64 -14.50 -3.11
CA LYS A 518 15.24 -14.86 -2.91
C LYS A 518 14.55 -13.83 -1.97
N ASN A 519 13.86 -14.32 -0.94
CA ASN A 519 13.21 -13.46 0.05
C ASN A 519 13.95 -13.43 1.40
N THR A 520 15.22 -13.87 1.44
CA THR A 520 15.97 -14.03 2.70
C THR A 520 17.02 -12.97 2.92
N ALA A 521 17.71 -12.51 1.88
CA ALA A 521 18.76 -11.49 2.06
C ALA A 521 18.73 -10.46 0.93
N TYR A 522 19.02 -9.23 1.30
CA TYR A 522 19.09 -8.08 0.41
C TYR A 522 20.34 -7.27 0.72
N LEU A 523 21.00 -6.83 -0.34
CA LEU A 523 22.15 -5.91 -0.28
C LEU A 523 21.99 -4.87 -1.38
N ASP A 524 22.15 -3.61 -1.04
CA ASP A 524 22.21 -2.48 -1.96
C ASP A 524 23.43 -1.62 -1.63
N LEU A 525 24.28 -1.41 -2.61
CA LEU A 525 25.45 -0.55 -2.52
C LEU A 525 25.42 0.44 -3.67
N ALA A 526 25.37 1.73 -3.38
CA ALA A 526 25.34 2.79 -4.38
C ALA A 526 26.39 3.87 -4.10
N ILE A 527 26.83 4.53 -5.18
CA ILE A 527 27.65 5.73 -5.11
C ILE A 527 26.84 6.86 -5.74
N GLY A 528 26.60 7.92 -4.96
CA GLY A 528 25.90 9.13 -5.38
C GLY A 528 26.84 10.31 -5.53
N PHE A 529 26.71 11.03 -6.64
CA PHE A 529 27.49 12.21 -6.98
C PHE A 529 26.56 13.45 -6.97
N PRO A 530 26.80 14.43 -6.07
CA PRO A 530 26.06 15.69 -6.10
C PRO A 530 26.57 16.52 -7.27
N LEU A 531 25.68 16.96 -8.15
CA LEU A 531 26.04 17.83 -9.27
C LEU A 531 26.15 19.30 -8.84
N LYS A 532 25.49 19.68 -7.76
CA LYS A 532 25.63 21.01 -7.12
C LYS A 532 26.35 20.85 -5.79
N ARG A 533 27.65 21.14 -5.78
CA ARG A 533 28.53 20.86 -4.63
C ARG A 533 28.57 21.95 -3.58
N LYS A 534 28.17 23.19 -3.94
CA LYS A 534 28.15 24.33 -3.02
C LYS A 534 26.75 24.91 -2.95
N LEU A 535 26.27 25.18 -1.75
CA LEU A 535 25.04 25.86 -1.44
C LEU A 535 25.38 27.06 -0.54
N ASP A 536 25.01 28.26 -0.93
CA ASP A 536 25.24 29.51 -0.20
C ASP A 536 26.71 29.74 0.24
N GLY A 537 27.66 29.26 -0.56
CA GLY A 537 29.09 29.38 -0.29
C GLY A 537 29.68 28.15 0.44
N ASP A 538 28.88 27.39 1.13
CA ASP A 538 29.30 26.22 1.88
C ASP A 538 29.26 24.94 1.04
N ARG A 539 30.11 23.99 1.40
CA ARG A 539 30.18 22.69 0.74
C ARG A 539 29.05 21.79 1.25
N ALA A 540 27.97 21.68 0.50
CA ALA A 540 26.77 20.95 0.84
C ALA A 540 26.76 19.49 0.34
N GLY A 541 27.59 19.15 -0.65
CA GLY A 541 27.58 17.83 -1.25
C GLY A 541 28.97 17.22 -1.44
N ARG A 542 29.10 15.93 -1.20
CA ARG A 542 30.29 15.10 -1.48
C ARG A 542 29.82 13.81 -2.14
N THR A 543 30.71 13.16 -2.89
CA THR A 543 30.47 11.78 -3.31
C THR A 543 30.16 10.92 -2.08
N ARG A 544 29.02 10.26 -2.06
CA ARG A 544 28.57 9.44 -0.93
C ARG A 544 28.34 8.01 -1.36
N VAL A 545 28.81 7.11 -0.51
CA VAL A 545 28.50 5.67 -0.62
C VAL A 545 27.28 5.40 0.24
N HIS A 546 26.26 4.82 -0.32
CA HIS A 546 25.07 4.35 0.37
C HIS A 546 25.09 2.83 0.43
N LEU A 547 24.93 2.29 1.61
CA LEU A 547 24.85 0.84 1.86
C LEU A 547 23.56 0.54 2.62
N SER A 548 22.87 -0.49 2.21
CA SER A 548 21.78 -1.08 2.98
C SER A 548 21.84 -2.60 2.82
N ALA A 549 21.71 -3.32 3.92
CA ALA A 549 21.69 -4.77 3.95
C ALA A 549 20.64 -5.28 4.93
N SER A 550 19.95 -6.35 4.56
CA SER A 550 19.01 -7.01 5.46
C SER A 550 19.00 -8.52 5.28
N VAL A 551 18.67 -9.22 6.35
CA VAL A 551 18.43 -10.67 6.34
C VAL A 551 17.12 -10.94 7.06
N THR A 552 16.24 -11.71 6.40
CA THR A 552 14.91 -12.06 6.92
C THR A 552 14.82 -13.57 7.15
N PHE A 553 14.39 -13.92 8.35
CA PHE A 553 14.22 -15.30 8.83
C PHE A 553 12.76 -15.71 8.88
#